data_80342470043f6f46a82f8ad97c9e7f3b
#
_entry.id   80342470043f6f46a82f8ad97c9e7f3b
#
_cell.length_a   1.000
_cell.length_b   1.000
_cell.length_c   1.000
_cell.angle_alpha   90.00
_cell.angle_beta   90.00
_cell.angle_gamma   90.00
#
_symmetry.space_group_name_H-M   'P 1'
#
loop_
_entity.id
_entity.type
_entity.pdbx_description
1 polymer ?
#
loop_
_entity_poly.entity_id
_entity_poly.type
_entity_poly.pdbx_seq_one_letter_code
_entity_poly.pdbx_strand_id
1 'polypeptide(L)'
;KAFHKEGMEVLMEMHFQDEPVDFILDCLHYWVTEYHIDGIHLFAGEAALNAAARDALLAKTKLITVFWNGEKKHYKNMANYNAGFMNVARKFLKGDENQLGDFVNVSRYNPVQIANINYITSHDGFTLFDLVSYDRKHNEANGEGNADGENFNNSWNCGTEGPSKKKKIQQLRLRQMKNALMLVLLSQG
;
A
#
# COMPACT_ATOMS: atom_id res chain seq x y z
N LYS A 1 0.96 15.62 18.77
CA LYS A 1 1.51 15.55 20.15
C LYS A 1 0.98 14.37 20.96
N ALA A 2 -0.34 14.03 20.89
CA ALA A 2 -0.88 12.88 21.64
C ALA A 2 -0.28 11.56 21.14
N PHE A 3 -0.29 11.32 19.84
CA PHE A 3 0.28 10.12 19.21
C PHE A 3 1.78 9.98 19.50
N HIS A 4 2.57 11.04 19.37
CA HIS A 4 4.00 11.01 19.65
C HIS A 4 4.33 10.66 21.10
N LYS A 5 3.47 11.06 22.07
CA LYS A 5 3.63 10.65 23.49
C LYS A 5 3.52 9.14 23.69
N GLU A 6 2.73 8.48 22.83
CA GLU A 6 2.55 7.03 22.83
C GLU A 6 3.53 6.30 21.88
N GLY A 7 4.53 7.02 21.36
CA GLY A 7 5.51 6.46 20.41
C GLY A 7 4.96 6.14 19.03
N MET A 8 3.82 6.72 18.65
CA MET A 8 3.20 6.54 17.33
C MET A 8 3.58 7.66 16.37
N GLU A 9 3.97 7.29 15.16
CA GLU A 9 4.19 8.22 14.07
C GLU A 9 2.87 8.58 13.38
N VAL A 10 2.82 9.79 12.84
CA VAL A 10 1.66 10.31 12.08
C VAL A 10 2.06 10.47 10.62
N LEU A 11 1.46 9.67 9.75
CA LEU A 11 1.61 9.79 8.31
C LEU A 11 0.34 10.39 7.71
N MET A 12 0.50 11.27 6.72
CA MET A 12 -0.59 11.94 6.03
C MET A 12 -0.56 11.59 4.55
N GLU A 13 -1.72 11.34 3.96
CA GLU A 13 -1.85 11.14 2.53
C GLU A 13 -2.18 12.46 1.85
N MET A 14 -1.47 12.78 0.77
CA MET A 14 -1.65 14.00 -0.02
C MET A 14 -1.67 13.69 -1.51
N HIS A 15 -2.65 14.27 -2.21
CA HIS A 15 -2.84 14.11 -3.64
C HIS A 15 -2.70 15.46 -4.33
N PHE A 16 -1.80 15.53 -5.30
CA PHE A 16 -1.59 16.67 -6.18
C PHE A 16 -1.66 16.19 -7.64
N GLN A 17 -2.33 16.95 -8.50
CA GLN A 17 -2.45 16.62 -9.92
C GLN A 17 -1.55 17.53 -10.76
N ASP A 18 -1.98 18.75 -10.99
CA ASP A 18 -1.32 19.73 -11.86
C ASP A 18 -0.77 20.96 -11.10
N GLU A 19 -0.70 20.89 -9.78
CA GLU A 19 -0.20 22.00 -8.97
C GLU A 19 1.30 22.23 -9.21
N PRO A 20 1.75 23.51 -9.18
CA PRO A 20 3.16 23.86 -9.31
C PRO A 20 4.02 23.18 -8.24
N VAL A 21 5.24 22.77 -8.61
CA VAL A 21 6.17 22.08 -7.70
C VAL A 21 6.44 22.90 -6.43
N ASP A 22 6.62 24.22 -6.56
CA ASP A 22 6.88 25.10 -5.42
C ASP A 22 5.70 25.10 -4.44
N PHE A 23 4.47 25.16 -4.95
CA PHE A 23 3.26 25.07 -4.12
C PHE A 23 3.19 23.72 -3.38
N ILE A 24 3.51 22.62 -4.07
CA ILE A 24 3.55 21.29 -3.45
C ILE A 24 4.58 21.28 -2.31
N LEU A 25 5.80 21.76 -2.54
CA LEU A 25 6.84 21.83 -1.52
C LEU A 25 6.42 22.70 -0.33
N ASP A 26 5.81 23.85 -0.56
CA ASP A 26 5.31 24.72 0.50
C ASP A 26 4.25 24.01 1.36
N CYS A 27 3.34 23.25 0.75
CA CYS A 27 2.39 22.43 1.48
C CYS A 27 3.08 21.37 2.34
N LEU A 28 4.06 20.63 1.78
CA LEU A 28 4.81 19.61 2.51
C LEU A 28 5.57 20.24 3.70
N HIS A 29 6.25 21.34 3.48
CA HIS A 29 6.97 22.09 4.52
C HIS A 29 6.04 22.53 5.64
N TYR A 30 4.87 23.10 5.30
CA TYR A 30 3.88 23.54 6.27
C TYR A 30 3.45 22.42 7.21
N TRP A 31 3.07 21.27 6.67
CA TRP A 31 2.61 20.14 7.49
C TRP A 31 3.73 19.55 8.35
N VAL A 32 4.96 19.51 7.84
CA VAL A 32 6.11 18.99 8.60
C VAL A 32 6.51 19.97 9.71
N THR A 33 6.55 21.28 9.43
CA THR A 33 7.04 22.28 10.40
C THR A 33 6.00 22.66 11.44
N GLU A 34 4.73 22.86 11.02
CA GLU A 34 3.67 23.35 11.91
C GLU A 34 3.00 22.19 12.67
N TYR A 35 2.77 21.07 12.01
CA TYR A 35 2.05 19.94 12.59
C TYR A 35 2.96 18.79 13.02
N HIS A 36 4.24 18.82 12.63
CA HIS A 36 5.25 17.82 12.99
C HIS A 36 4.82 16.39 12.60
N ILE A 37 4.29 16.25 11.37
CA ILE A 37 4.02 14.93 10.83
C ILE A 37 5.32 14.21 10.50
N ASP A 38 5.33 12.88 10.64
CA ASP A 38 6.54 12.04 10.51
C ASP A 38 6.73 11.53 9.08
N GLY A 39 5.65 11.50 8.31
CA GLY A 39 5.71 11.04 6.92
C GLY A 39 4.51 11.47 6.10
N ILE A 40 4.69 11.35 4.79
CA ILE A 40 3.68 11.73 3.78
C ILE A 40 3.61 10.61 2.73
N HIS A 41 2.41 10.08 2.51
CA HIS A 41 2.10 9.28 1.33
C HIS A 41 1.71 10.25 0.23
N LEU A 42 2.64 10.46 -0.70
CA LEU A 42 2.59 11.54 -1.69
C LEU A 42 2.22 11.02 -3.07
N PHE A 43 1.08 11.47 -3.57
CA PHE A 43 0.64 11.29 -4.95
C PHE A 43 0.86 12.60 -5.69
N ALA A 44 1.91 12.64 -6.52
CA ALA A 44 2.28 13.83 -7.28
C ALA A 44 3.05 13.44 -8.54
N GLY A 45 3.22 14.38 -9.46
CA GLY A 45 4.03 14.20 -10.65
C GLY A 45 5.52 13.98 -10.34
N GLU A 46 6.25 13.37 -11.26
CA GLU A 46 7.66 13.01 -11.09
C GLU A 46 8.56 14.19 -10.70
N ALA A 47 8.29 15.39 -11.27
CA ALA A 47 9.04 16.59 -10.95
C ALA A 47 8.94 16.97 -9.47
N ALA A 48 7.74 16.90 -8.90
CA ALA A 48 7.49 17.18 -7.48
C ALA A 48 8.13 16.12 -6.58
N LEU A 49 8.03 14.84 -6.95
CA LEU A 49 8.68 13.74 -6.23
C LEU A 49 10.21 13.90 -6.22
N ASN A 50 10.80 14.27 -7.35
CA ASN A 50 12.23 14.54 -7.45
C ASN A 50 12.67 15.75 -6.62
N ALA A 51 11.86 16.80 -6.56
CA ALA A 51 12.10 17.98 -5.75
C ALA A 51 12.01 17.64 -4.25
N ALA A 52 10.94 16.97 -3.82
CA ALA A 52 10.74 16.54 -2.44
C ALA A 52 11.85 15.59 -1.94
N ALA A 53 12.30 14.65 -2.79
CA ALA A 53 13.39 13.74 -2.46
C ALA A 53 14.74 14.43 -2.18
N ARG A 54 14.96 15.62 -2.76
CA ARG A 54 16.19 16.40 -2.60
C ARG A 54 16.08 17.50 -1.56
N ASP A 55 14.88 17.74 -1.06
CA ASP A 55 14.60 18.82 -0.14
C ASP A 55 15.24 18.58 1.22
N ALA A 56 15.98 19.58 1.71
CA ALA A 56 16.74 19.47 2.96
C ALA A 56 15.84 19.45 4.20
N LEU A 57 14.69 20.12 4.15
CA LEU A 57 13.72 20.16 5.25
C LEU A 57 13.02 18.80 5.37
N LEU A 58 12.73 18.17 4.25
CA LEU A 58 12.07 16.86 4.18
C LEU A 58 13.01 15.68 4.36
N ALA A 59 14.33 15.88 4.51
CA ALA A 59 15.34 14.83 4.58
C ALA A 59 15.14 13.81 5.72
N LYS A 60 14.37 14.17 6.75
CA LYS A 60 14.01 13.29 7.89
C LYS A 60 12.54 12.84 7.85
N THR A 61 11.76 13.34 6.90
CA THR A 61 10.34 12.99 6.73
C THR A 61 10.24 11.75 5.85
N LYS A 62 9.46 10.76 6.24
CA LYS A 62 9.20 9.58 5.41
C LYS A 62 8.32 9.98 4.22
N LEU A 63 8.82 9.82 3.01
CA LEU A 63 8.09 10.09 1.79
C LEU A 63 7.77 8.76 1.10
N ILE A 64 6.49 8.41 1.07
CA ILE A 64 6.00 7.18 0.49
C ILE A 64 5.31 7.52 -0.83
N THR A 65 5.61 6.79 -1.90
CA THR A 65 5.00 6.98 -3.22
C THR A 65 4.52 5.64 -3.79
N VAL A 66 3.78 5.66 -4.89
CA VAL A 66 3.32 4.42 -5.54
C VAL A 66 4.30 3.96 -6.61
N PHE A 67 4.80 4.88 -7.44
CA PHE A 67 5.73 4.59 -8.54
C PHE A 67 6.75 5.69 -8.68
N TRP A 68 7.89 5.53 -8.06
CA TRP A 68 9.01 6.44 -8.26
C TRP A 68 10.30 5.64 -8.39
N ASN A 69 10.98 5.77 -9.52
CA ASN A 69 12.20 5.00 -9.80
C ASN A 69 13.46 5.66 -9.24
N GLY A 70 13.34 6.90 -8.78
CA GLY A 70 14.48 7.68 -8.31
C GLY A 70 15.50 7.97 -9.42
N GLU A 71 16.37 8.92 -9.17
CA GLU A 71 17.63 9.01 -9.87
C GLU A 71 18.55 7.92 -9.28
N LYS A 72 19.66 7.58 -9.95
CA LYS A 72 20.66 6.57 -9.50
C LYS A 72 21.32 6.87 -8.13
N LYS A 73 20.61 7.53 -7.23
CA LYS A 73 21.03 7.90 -5.87
C LYS A 73 20.23 7.12 -4.84
N HIS A 74 20.84 6.90 -3.68
CA HIS A 74 20.16 6.31 -2.53
C HIS A 74 19.44 7.42 -1.74
N TYR A 75 18.12 7.29 -1.60
CA TYR A 75 17.31 8.19 -0.82
C TYR A 75 16.77 7.48 0.43
N LYS A 76 17.29 7.85 1.59
CA LYS A 76 16.98 7.19 2.87
C LYS A 76 15.56 7.44 3.36
N ASN A 77 14.96 8.52 2.92
CA ASN A 77 13.63 8.97 3.33
C ASN A 77 12.52 8.62 2.33
N MET A 78 12.87 8.02 1.18
CA MET A 78 11.92 7.65 0.14
C MET A 78 11.58 6.16 0.19
N ALA A 79 10.31 5.85 -0.02
CA ALA A 79 9.81 4.48 -0.12
C ALA A 79 8.73 4.37 -1.21
N ASN A 80 8.67 3.22 -1.88
CA ASN A 80 7.56 2.87 -2.76
C ASN A 80 6.58 1.92 -2.08
N TYR A 81 5.29 2.22 -2.21
CA TYR A 81 4.21 1.32 -1.85
C TYR A 81 4.04 0.29 -2.97
N ASN A 82 4.40 -0.98 -2.70
CA ASN A 82 4.57 -1.99 -3.74
C ASN A 82 3.27 -2.68 -4.14
N ALA A 83 2.46 -2.02 -4.97
CA ALA A 83 1.24 -2.60 -5.54
C ALA A 83 1.53 -3.84 -6.42
N GLY A 84 2.70 -3.91 -7.03
CA GLY A 84 3.14 -5.10 -7.79
C GLY A 84 3.22 -6.34 -6.91
N PHE A 85 3.82 -6.22 -5.73
CA PHE A 85 3.84 -7.31 -4.74
C PHE A 85 2.42 -7.72 -4.34
N MET A 86 1.57 -6.76 -3.97
CA MET A 86 0.19 -7.03 -3.56
C MET A 86 -0.55 -7.85 -4.62
N ASN A 87 -0.51 -7.43 -5.87
CA ASN A 87 -1.23 -8.09 -6.96
C ASN A 87 -0.72 -9.52 -7.19
N VAL A 88 0.59 -9.71 -7.26
CA VAL A 88 1.19 -11.03 -7.49
C VAL A 88 0.98 -11.96 -6.29
N ALA A 89 1.18 -11.45 -5.07
CA ALA A 89 0.99 -12.24 -3.86
C ALA A 89 -0.47 -12.70 -3.68
N ARG A 90 -1.45 -11.85 -4.01
CA ARG A 90 -2.87 -12.22 -4.00
C ARG A 90 -3.19 -13.31 -5.02
N LYS A 91 -2.70 -13.20 -6.26
CA LYS A 91 -2.87 -14.23 -7.30
C LYS A 91 -2.23 -15.56 -6.90
N PHE A 92 -1.01 -15.51 -6.37
CA PHE A 92 -0.32 -16.68 -5.86
C PHE A 92 -1.08 -17.33 -4.70
N LEU A 93 -1.56 -16.54 -3.73
CA LEU A 93 -2.34 -17.01 -2.59
C LEU A 93 -3.67 -17.67 -3.01
N LYS A 94 -4.31 -17.11 -4.02
CA LYS A 94 -5.55 -17.66 -4.61
C LYS A 94 -5.31 -18.97 -5.36
N GLY A 95 -4.10 -19.19 -5.86
CA GLY A 95 -3.71 -20.38 -6.63
C GLY A 95 -3.90 -20.22 -8.14
N ASP A 96 -3.80 -19.00 -8.66
CA ASP A 96 -3.79 -18.73 -10.10
C ASP A 96 -2.59 -19.43 -10.76
N GLU A 97 -2.77 -19.92 -11.97
CA GLU A 97 -1.73 -20.64 -12.70
C GLU A 97 -0.51 -19.76 -12.99
N ASN A 98 0.66 -20.38 -13.02
CA ASN A 98 1.95 -19.77 -13.39
C ASN A 98 2.41 -18.60 -12.50
N GLN A 99 1.87 -18.41 -11.29
CA GLN A 99 2.23 -17.29 -10.41
C GLN A 99 3.49 -17.51 -9.57
N LEU A 100 4.05 -18.73 -9.53
CA LEU A 100 5.22 -19.04 -8.69
C LEU A 100 6.45 -18.21 -9.07
N GLY A 101 6.76 -18.10 -10.36
CA GLY A 101 7.91 -17.34 -10.86
C GLY A 101 7.79 -15.85 -10.53
N ASP A 102 6.61 -15.28 -10.78
CA ASP A 102 6.34 -13.88 -10.49
C ASP A 102 6.42 -13.60 -8.99
N PHE A 103 5.86 -14.50 -8.16
CA PHE A 103 5.92 -14.36 -6.71
C PHE A 103 7.37 -14.42 -6.18
N VAL A 104 8.19 -15.34 -6.68
CA VAL A 104 9.62 -15.42 -6.33
C VAL A 104 10.34 -14.11 -6.67
N ASN A 105 10.05 -13.53 -7.83
CA ASN A 105 10.66 -12.26 -8.25
C ASN A 105 10.27 -11.10 -7.34
N VAL A 106 8.95 -10.92 -7.09
CA VAL A 106 8.50 -9.78 -6.26
C VAL A 106 8.86 -9.95 -4.79
N SER A 107 8.94 -11.20 -4.26
CA SER A 107 9.31 -11.46 -2.87
C SER A 107 10.79 -11.18 -2.56
N ARG A 108 11.64 -11.11 -3.59
CA ARG A 108 13.07 -10.79 -3.50
C ARG A 108 13.40 -9.36 -3.93
N TYR A 109 12.40 -8.64 -4.42
CA TYR A 109 12.62 -7.29 -4.92
C TYR A 109 12.89 -6.33 -3.77
N ASN A 110 14.15 -5.88 -3.69
CA ASN A 110 14.62 -4.94 -2.68
C ASN A 110 15.62 -3.97 -3.32
N PRO A 111 15.14 -2.88 -3.94
CA PRO A 111 16.00 -1.93 -4.65
C PRO A 111 16.90 -1.18 -3.68
N VAL A 112 18.14 -0.90 -4.11
CA VAL A 112 19.14 -0.22 -3.28
C VAL A 112 18.82 1.28 -3.12
N GLN A 113 18.14 1.87 -4.10
CA GLN A 113 17.96 3.32 -4.20
C GLN A 113 16.91 3.86 -3.23
N ILE A 114 15.85 3.11 -3.01
CA ILE A 114 14.69 3.51 -2.19
C ILE A 114 14.18 2.31 -1.41
N ALA A 115 13.53 2.54 -0.29
CA ALA A 115 12.86 1.48 0.44
C ALA A 115 11.64 0.97 -0.36
N ASN A 116 11.27 -0.30 -0.12
CA ASN A 116 10.14 -0.94 -0.76
C ASN A 116 9.18 -1.48 0.30
N ILE A 117 7.94 -1.01 0.31
CA ILE A 117 6.94 -1.39 1.30
C ILE A 117 6.00 -2.42 0.68
N ASN A 118 6.18 -3.69 1.05
CA ASN A 118 5.28 -4.76 0.64
C ASN A 118 4.03 -4.79 1.50
N TYR A 119 2.89 -5.00 0.87
CA TYR A 119 1.61 -5.13 1.55
C TYR A 119 0.70 -6.12 0.82
N ILE A 120 -0.33 -6.61 1.51
CA ILE A 120 -1.35 -7.49 0.94
C ILE A 120 -2.73 -6.80 0.92
N THR A 121 -2.97 -5.91 1.86
CA THR A 121 -4.14 -5.04 1.95
C THR A 121 -3.71 -3.67 2.44
N SER A 122 -4.43 -2.63 2.08
CA SER A 122 -4.17 -1.25 2.50
C SER A 122 -5.38 -0.65 3.21
N HIS A 123 -5.39 0.67 3.41
CA HIS A 123 -6.50 1.40 4.02
C HIS A 123 -7.71 1.54 3.09
N ASP A 124 -7.52 1.35 1.80
CA ASP A 124 -8.54 1.31 0.77
C ASP A 124 -8.72 -0.10 0.19
N GLY A 125 -9.84 -0.35 -0.47
CA GLY A 125 -10.15 -1.65 -1.04
C GLY A 125 -10.52 -2.71 0.00
N PHE A 126 -10.28 -3.97 -0.32
CA PHE A 126 -10.66 -5.10 0.53
C PHE A 126 -9.84 -5.19 1.81
N THR A 127 -10.52 -5.41 2.94
CA THR A 127 -9.85 -5.85 4.15
C THR A 127 -9.24 -7.24 3.97
N LEU A 128 -8.38 -7.66 4.90
CA LEU A 128 -7.80 -9.02 4.85
C LEU A 128 -8.89 -10.11 4.93
N PHE A 129 -9.99 -9.84 5.63
CA PHE A 129 -11.13 -10.76 5.71
C PHE A 129 -11.93 -10.79 4.41
N ASP A 130 -12.15 -9.64 3.78
CA ASP A 130 -12.88 -9.55 2.51
C ASP A 130 -12.10 -10.23 1.38
N LEU A 131 -10.77 -10.10 1.36
CA LEU A 131 -9.89 -10.74 0.41
C LEU A 131 -10.08 -12.26 0.32
N VAL A 132 -10.47 -12.90 1.41
CA VAL A 132 -10.71 -14.35 1.50
C VAL A 132 -12.19 -14.71 1.61
N SER A 133 -13.08 -13.74 1.45
CA SER A 133 -14.52 -13.92 1.66
C SER A 133 -15.37 -13.51 0.47
N TYR A 134 -14.82 -12.69 -0.45
CA TYR A 134 -15.56 -12.18 -1.59
C TYR A 134 -14.73 -12.29 -2.87
N ASP A 135 -15.37 -12.72 -3.96
CA ASP A 135 -14.78 -12.67 -5.30
C ASP A 135 -15.00 -11.30 -5.95
N ARG A 136 -16.05 -10.58 -5.51
CA ARG A 136 -16.44 -9.26 -6.06
C ARG A 136 -16.72 -8.28 -4.94
N LYS A 137 -16.62 -6.98 -5.25
CA LYS A 137 -17.04 -5.91 -4.34
C LYS A 137 -18.57 -5.89 -4.17
N HIS A 138 -19.02 -5.53 -3.00
CA HIS A 138 -20.42 -5.41 -2.59
C HIS A 138 -20.63 -4.09 -1.86
N ASN A 139 -20.58 -2.97 -2.60
CA ASN A 139 -20.68 -1.62 -2.06
C ASN A 139 -22.04 -0.96 -2.33
N GLU A 140 -23.07 -1.76 -2.66
CA GLU A 140 -24.39 -1.24 -3.01
C GLU A 140 -25.03 -0.40 -1.90
N ALA A 141 -24.69 -0.71 -0.64
CA ALA A 141 -25.26 -0.03 0.53
C ALA A 141 -24.75 1.40 0.74
N ASN A 142 -23.67 1.82 0.07
CA ASN A 142 -23.08 3.16 0.24
C ASN A 142 -23.75 4.25 -0.63
N GLY A 143 -24.69 3.88 -1.49
CA GLY A 143 -25.40 4.81 -2.35
C GLY A 143 -24.73 5.17 -3.68
N GLU A 144 -23.52 4.66 -3.93
CA GLU A 144 -22.76 4.88 -5.18
C GLU A 144 -23.06 3.84 -6.28
N GLY A 145 -24.10 3.02 -6.09
CA GLY A 145 -24.50 2.00 -7.06
C GLY A 145 -23.42 0.95 -7.34
N ASN A 146 -22.55 0.66 -6.36
CA ASN A 146 -21.40 -0.23 -6.50
C ASN A 146 -20.37 0.25 -7.55
N ALA A 147 -20.34 1.55 -7.87
CA ALA A 147 -19.40 2.12 -8.83
C ALA A 147 -17.99 2.34 -8.25
N ASP A 148 -17.92 2.65 -6.95
CA ASP A 148 -16.68 2.92 -6.22
C ASP A 148 -15.82 1.67 -5.98
N GLY A 149 -14.54 1.89 -5.73
CA GLY A 149 -13.56 0.86 -5.43
C GLY A 149 -13.19 -0.04 -6.63
N GLU A 150 -12.14 -0.81 -6.44
CA GLU A 150 -11.56 -1.65 -7.50
C GLU A 150 -12.44 -2.88 -7.82
N ASN A 151 -12.66 -3.17 -9.11
CA ASN A 151 -13.42 -4.33 -9.56
C ASN A 151 -12.62 -5.65 -9.47
N PHE A 152 -11.30 -5.58 -9.65
CA PHE A 152 -10.41 -6.74 -9.72
C PHE A 152 -9.47 -6.79 -8.52
N ASN A 153 -9.93 -7.36 -7.42
CA ASN A 153 -9.17 -7.43 -6.18
C ASN A 153 -8.21 -8.63 -6.08
N ASN A 154 -8.17 -9.49 -7.09
CA ASN A 154 -7.44 -10.78 -7.02
C ASN A 154 -7.78 -11.58 -5.76
N SER A 155 -9.03 -11.49 -5.32
CA SER A 155 -9.57 -12.13 -4.12
C SER A 155 -10.11 -13.52 -4.42
N TRP A 156 -10.40 -14.26 -3.35
CA TRP A 156 -11.03 -15.58 -3.43
C TRP A 156 -11.96 -15.80 -2.25
N ASN A 157 -13.23 -16.08 -2.52
CA ASN A 157 -14.26 -16.29 -1.49
C ASN A 157 -14.12 -17.58 -0.68
N CYS A 158 -13.11 -18.41 -0.96
CA CYS A 158 -12.89 -19.73 -0.35
C CYS A 158 -14.08 -20.68 -0.50
N GLY A 159 -14.83 -20.58 -1.61
CA GLY A 159 -15.96 -21.45 -1.95
C GLY A 159 -17.32 -21.00 -1.42
N THR A 160 -17.43 -19.80 -0.86
CA THR A 160 -18.72 -19.20 -0.46
C THR A 160 -18.61 -17.69 -0.44
N GLU A 161 -19.39 -17.01 -1.26
CA GLU A 161 -19.42 -15.54 -1.29
C GLU A 161 -19.99 -14.98 0.00
N GLY A 162 -19.28 -14.03 0.62
CA GLY A 162 -19.72 -13.35 1.84
C GLY A 162 -19.67 -14.19 3.12
N PRO A 163 -20.42 -13.83 4.17
CA PRO A 163 -20.38 -14.48 5.46
C PRO A 163 -20.77 -15.97 5.39
N SER A 164 -20.07 -16.82 6.12
CA SER A 164 -20.35 -18.26 6.17
C SER A 164 -20.29 -18.81 7.58
N LYS A 165 -21.29 -19.62 7.97
CA LYS A 165 -21.30 -20.37 9.24
C LYS A 165 -20.65 -21.77 9.12
N LYS A 166 -20.25 -22.17 7.91
CA LYS A 166 -19.61 -23.47 7.67
C LYS A 166 -18.19 -23.50 8.26
N LYS A 167 -17.96 -24.33 9.25
CA LYS A 167 -16.68 -24.42 9.98
C LYS A 167 -15.47 -24.66 9.04
N LYS A 168 -15.63 -25.48 8.01
CA LYS A 168 -14.56 -25.73 7.01
C LYS A 168 -14.17 -24.45 6.26
N ILE A 169 -15.15 -23.64 5.85
CA ILE A 169 -14.90 -22.36 5.16
C ILE A 169 -14.19 -21.37 6.08
N GLN A 170 -14.66 -21.23 7.32
CA GLN A 170 -14.02 -20.34 8.30
C GLN A 170 -12.57 -20.75 8.59
N GLN A 171 -12.30 -22.05 8.72
CA GLN A 171 -10.94 -22.55 8.91
C GLN A 171 -10.05 -22.30 7.69
N LEU A 172 -10.58 -22.48 6.47
CA LEU A 172 -9.84 -22.19 5.24
C LEU A 172 -9.51 -20.70 5.13
N ARG A 173 -10.49 -19.81 5.36
CA ARG A 173 -10.29 -18.36 5.37
C ARG A 173 -9.22 -17.94 6.39
N LEU A 174 -9.30 -18.44 7.62
CA LEU A 174 -8.30 -18.15 8.63
C LEU A 174 -6.89 -18.59 8.21
N ARG A 175 -6.77 -19.76 7.57
CA ARG A 175 -5.49 -20.23 7.02
C ARG A 175 -4.98 -19.32 5.92
N GLN A 176 -5.82 -18.90 5.01
CA GLN A 176 -5.43 -17.99 3.92
C GLN A 176 -5.03 -16.60 4.43
N MET A 177 -5.72 -16.05 5.42
CA MET A 177 -5.29 -14.80 6.07
C MET A 177 -3.90 -14.93 6.73
N LYS A 178 -3.64 -16.04 7.42
CA LYS A 178 -2.31 -16.31 7.99
C LYS A 178 -1.24 -16.45 6.92
N ASN A 179 -1.53 -17.16 5.83
CA ASN A 179 -0.62 -17.30 4.69
C ASN A 179 -0.33 -15.92 4.07
N ALA A 180 -1.34 -15.08 3.88
CA ALA A 180 -1.19 -13.73 3.35
C ALA A 180 -0.22 -12.88 4.19
N LEU A 181 -0.38 -12.89 5.52
CA LEU A 181 0.54 -12.19 6.43
C LEU A 181 1.95 -12.78 6.38
N MET A 182 2.08 -14.11 6.31
CA MET A 182 3.39 -14.76 6.17
C MET A 182 4.09 -14.34 4.88
N LEU A 183 3.40 -14.25 3.76
CA LEU A 183 4.00 -13.81 2.49
C LEU A 183 4.60 -12.41 2.61
N VAL A 184 3.90 -11.47 3.28
CA VAL A 184 4.42 -10.11 3.51
C VAL A 184 5.62 -10.13 4.45
N LEU A 185 5.50 -10.80 5.60
CA LEU A 185 6.52 -10.78 6.66
C LEU A 185 7.82 -11.50 6.28
N LEU A 186 7.78 -12.46 5.35
CA LEU A 186 8.93 -13.25 4.92
C LEU A 186 9.55 -12.75 3.60
N SER A 187 8.93 -11.77 2.94
CA SER A 187 9.47 -11.16 1.72
C SER A 187 10.48 -10.05 2.05
N GLN A 188 11.38 -9.79 1.11
CA GLN A 188 12.33 -8.66 1.22
C GLN A 188 11.60 -7.35 0.88
N GLY A 189 11.87 -6.31 1.65
CA GLY A 189 11.26 -4.99 1.48
C GLY A 189 11.37 -4.16 2.75
#